data_cb60ca7808a1c645ec7350c6f049aba8
#
_entry.id   cb60ca7808a1c645ec7350c6f049aba8
#
_cell.length_a   1.000
_cell.length_b   1.000
_cell.length_c   1.000
_cell.angle_alpha   90.00
_cell.angle_beta   90.00
_cell.angle_gamma   90.00
#
_symmetry.space_group_name_H-M   'P 1'
#
loop_
_entity.id
_entity.type
_entity.pdbx_description
1 polymer ?
#
loop_
_entity_poly.entity_id
_entity_poly.type
_entity_poly.pdbx_seq_one_letter_code
_entity_poly.pdbx_strand_id
1 'polypeptide(L)'
;MDRLKGKVAIITGGNSGVGEATAKMFAKEGATVVITARREAALEKVAEEIKAAGGEVYAVSTDISKKGDPERLMDLVIEKYGKIDILVNNAGILEEGLKPIDRFSDEDLDRIVETNEKGTMRCMRAAAQKMQAGASIVNVASIAGVKGCGGAAYVASKAAIVGVPNGFVT
;
A
#
# COMPACT_ATOMS: atom_id res chain seq x y z
N MET A 1 23.00 7.50 0.67
CA MET A 1 23.17 6.11 0.19
C MET A 1 22.19 5.95 -0.96
N ASP A 2 22.55 5.19 -1.98
CA ASP A 2 21.75 5.09 -3.21
C ASP A 2 21.25 3.64 -3.44
N ARG A 3 20.78 2.99 -2.37
CA ARG A 3 20.40 1.57 -2.38
C ARG A 3 19.23 1.26 -3.35
N LEU A 4 18.38 2.26 -3.59
CA LEU A 4 17.21 2.15 -4.45
C LEU A 4 17.31 3.03 -5.70
N LYS A 5 18.53 3.48 -6.05
CA LYS A 5 18.74 4.34 -7.21
C LYS A 5 18.18 3.74 -8.49
N GLY A 6 17.36 4.52 -9.17
CA GLY A 6 16.71 4.12 -10.42
C GLY A 6 15.59 3.10 -10.26
N LYS A 7 15.15 2.77 -9.04
CA LYS A 7 13.97 1.94 -8.77
C LYS A 7 12.71 2.78 -8.75
N VAL A 8 11.63 2.24 -9.27
CA VAL A 8 10.27 2.81 -9.17
C VAL A 8 9.50 2.02 -8.13
N ALA A 9 9.12 2.68 -7.04
CA ALA A 9 8.47 2.08 -5.88
C ALA A 9 7.08 2.66 -5.63
N ILE A 10 6.06 1.81 -5.62
CA ILE A 10 4.69 2.20 -5.27
C ILE A 10 4.45 1.90 -3.79
N ILE A 11 3.95 2.89 -3.03
CA ILE A 11 3.62 2.77 -1.62
C ILE A 11 2.14 3.10 -1.42
N THR A 12 1.32 2.10 -1.09
CA THR A 12 -0.09 2.34 -0.76
C THR A 12 -0.23 2.83 0.67
N GLY A 13 -1.16 3.76 0.91
CA GLY A 13 -1.28 4.44 2.20
C GLY A 13 -0.09 5.37 2.50
N GLY A 14 0.52 5.94 1.45
CA GLY A 14 1.73 6.78 1.54
C GLY A 14 1.51 8.19 2.11
N ASN A 15 0.30 8.49 2.57
CA ASN A 15 -0.08 9.82 3.06
C ASN A 15 0.05 10.00 4.58
N SER A 16 0.47 8.99 5.32
CA SER A 16 0.64 9.06 6.78
C SER A 16 1.41 7.85 7.34
N GLY A 17 1.92 7.98 8.58
CA GLY A 17 2.46 6.90 9.39
C GLY A 17 3.58 6.11 8.70
N VAL A 18 3.49 4.78 8.74
CA VAL A 18 4.51 3.88 8.17
C VAL A 18 4.69 4.08 6.68
N GLY A 19 3.59 4.26 5.93
CA GLY A 19 3.65 4.49 4.48
C GLY A 19 4.36 5.79 4.11
N GLU A 20 4.08 6.87 4.80
CA GLU A 20 4.77 8.16 4.64
C GLU A 20 6.27 8.03 4.96
N ALA A 21 6.60 7.44 6.11
CA ALA A 21 7.99 7.24 6.52
C ALA A 21 8.76 6.37 5.51
N THR A 22 8.12 5.32 5.00
CA THR A 22 8.67 4.45 3.94
C THR A 22 8.93 5.24 2.66
N ALA A 23 7.96 6.05 2.21
CA ALA A 23 8.10 6.86 1.00
C ALA A 23 9.27 7.85 1.09
N LYS A 24 9.36 8.57 2.22
CA LYS A 24 10.49 9.50 2.47
C LYS A 24 11.84 8.78 2.51
N MET A 25 11.90 7.62 3.15
CA MET A 25 13.12 6.83 3.21
C MET A 25 13.53 6.29 1.84
N PHE A 26 12.60 5.75 1.07
CA PHE A 26 12.86 5.23 -0.28
C PHE A 26 13.34 6.33 -1.22
N ALA A 27 12.72 7.51 -1.18
CA ALA A 27 13.14 8.67 -1.94
C ALA A 27 14.58 9.10 -1.56
N LYS A 28 14.90 9.12 -0.26
CA LYS A 28 16.26 9.41 0.24
C LYS A 28 17.30 8.39 -0.24
N GLU A 29 16.88 7.15 -0.51
CA GLU A 29 17.76 6.09 -1.06
C GLU A 29 17.76 6.07 -2.60
N GLY A 30 17.22 7.10 -3.25
CA GLY A 30 17.31 7.32 -4.70
C GLY A 30 16.20 6.65 -5.52
N ALA A 31 15.14 6.16 -4.91
CA ALA A 31 13.98 5.66 -5.63
C ALA A 31 13.11 6.82 -6.15
N THR A 32 12.51 6.64 -7.32
CA THR A 32 11.30 7.35 -7.71
C THR A 32 10.13 6.73 -6.96
N VAL A 33 9.49 7.47 -6.06
CA VAL A 33 8.38 6.96 -5.26
C VAL A 33 7.03 7.38 -5.82
N VAL A 34 6.12 6.43 -5.91
CA VAL A 34 4.70 6.67 -6.21
C VAL A 34 3.92 6.44 -4.93
N ILE A 35 3.34 7.50 -4.38
CA ILE A 35 2.52 7.43 -3.17
C ILE A 35 1.05 7.46 -3.53
N THR A 36 0.25 6.62 -2.90
CA THR A 36 -1.18 6.57 -3.14
C THR A 36 -1.99 6.47 -1.87
N ALA A 37 -3.10 7.18 -1.83
CA ALA A 37 -4.11 7.15 -0.77
C ALA A 37 -5.40 7.84 -1.26
N ARG A 38 -6.48 7.75 -0.48
CA ARG A 38 -7.78 8.37 -0.80
C ARG A 38 -7.80 9.89 -0.56
N ARG A 39 -7.06 10.37 0.44
CA ARG A 39 -7.05 11.79 0.85
C ARG A 39 -5.99 12.56 0.08
N GLU A 40 -6.41 13.24 -0.98
CA GLU A 40 -5.54 13.94 -1.92
C GLU A 40 -4.67 15.01 -1.22
N ALA A 41 -5.27 15.91 -0.45
CA ALA A 41 -4.53 16.99 0.22
C ALA A 41 -3.42 16.46 1.18
N ALA A 42 -3.68 15.35 1.89
CA ALA A 42 -2.67 14.74 2.74
C ALA A 42 -1.56 14.06 1.92
N LEU A 43 -1.91 13.54 0.74
CA LEU A 43 -0.96 12.92 -0.17
C LEU A 43 -0.04 13.97 -0.82
N GLU A 44 -0.61 15.09 -1.25
CA GLU A 44 0.13 16.22 -1.82
C GLU A 44 1.12 16.80 -0.83
N LYS A 45 0.71 16.98 0.44
CA LYS A 45 1.61 17.45 1.49
C LYS A 45 2.87 16.59 1.61
N VAL A 46 2.70 15.25 1.63
CA VAL A 46 3.84 14.32 1.70
C VAL A 46 4.69 14.41 0.42
N ALA A 47 4.06 14.56 -0.73
CA ALA A 47 4.77 14.74 -1.99
C ALA A 47 5.62 16.02 -2.00
N GLU A 48 5.09 17.14 -1.49
CA GLU A 48 5.84 18.39 -1.36
C GLU A 48 7.04 18.25 -0.42
N GLU A 49 6.88 17.57 0.71
CA GLU A 49 7.97 17.31 1.65
C GLU A 49 9.08 16.45 1.02
N ILE A 50 8.71 15.42 0.24
CA ILE A 50 9.70 14.60 -0.49
C ILE A 50 10.43 15.43 -1.56
N LYS A 51 9.71 16.24 -2.33
CA LYS A 51 10.31 17.13 -3.34
C LYS A 51 11.25 18.17 -2.70
N ALA A 52 10.84 18.77 -1.59
CA ALA A 52 11.67 19.73 -0.85
C ALA A 52 12.97 19.10 -0.32
N ALA A 53 12.96 17.81 -0.04
CA ALA A 53 14.15 17.04 0.34
C ALA A 53 14.99 16.55 -0.87
N GLY A 54 14.64 16.95 -2.10
CA GLY A 54 15.34 16.57 -3.34
C GLY A 54 14.97 15.17 -3.88
N GLY A 55 13.91 14.54 -3.36
CA GLY A 55 13.43 13.25 -3.85
C GLY A 55 12.47 13.38 -5.04
N GLU A 56 12.35 12.29 -5.80
CA GLU A 56 11.38 12.18 -6.89
C GLU A 56 10.12 11.47 -6.42
N VAL A 57 8.95 12.10 -6.63
CA VAL A 57 7.67 11.56 -6.16
C VAL A 57 6.54 11.86 -7.14
N TYR A 58 5.62 10.88 -7.26
CA TYR A 58 4.35 11.02 -7.94
C TYR A 58 3.21 10.66 -6.99
N ALA A 59 2.31 11.60 -6.74
CA ALA A 59 1.12 11.40 -5.91
C ALA A 59 -0.06 11.02 -6.79
N VAL A 60 -0.74 9.92 -6.47
CA VAL A 60 -1.91 9.43 -7.21
C VAL A 60 -3.02 9.11 -6.23
N SER A 61 -4.12 9.86 -6.30
CA SER A 61 -5.31 9.56 -5.49
C SER A 61 -5.96 8.26 -5.97
N THR A 62 -6.07 7.27 -5.07
CA THR A 62 -6.58 5.94 -5.37
C THR A 62 -7.26 5.34 -4.16
N ASP A 63 -8.39 4.69 -4.36
CA ASP A 63 -9.05 3.87 -3.35
C ASP A 63 -8.86 2.38 -3.68
N ILE A 64 -7.93 1.72 -3.02
CA ILE A 64 -7.60 0.31 -3.30
C ILE A 64 -8.78 -0.65 -3.02
N SER A 65 -9.79 -0.22 -2.26
CA SER A 65 -11.01 -1.01 -2.03
C SER A 65 -11.92 -1.04 -3.26
N LYS A 66 -11.79 -0.09 -4.18
CA LYS A 66 -12.60 -0.01 -5.40
C LYS A 66 -12.01 -0.87 -6.52
N LYS A 67 -12.86 -1.67 -7.16
CA LYS A 67 -12.47 -2.44 -8.34
C LYS A 67 -12.05 -1.50 -9.47
N GLY A 68 -10.95 -1.83 -10.14
CA GLY A 68 -10.38 -1.06 -11.25
C GLY A 68 -9.40 0.04 -10.81
N ASP A 69 -9.50 0.57 -9.60
CA ASP A 69 -8.59 1.61 -9.11
C ASP A 69 -7.12 1.12 -8.98
N PRO A 70 -6.85 -0.08 -8.42
CA PRO A 70 -5.49 -0.63 -8.41
C PRO A 70 -4.91 -0.83 -9.80
N GLU A 71 -5.70 -1.34 -10.74
CA GLU A 71 -5.28 -1.53 -12.13
C GLU A 71 -4.94 -0.18 -12.78
N ARG A 72 -5.81 0.83 -12.62
CA ARG A 72 -5.57 2.19 -13.11
C ARG A 72 -4.29 2.80 -12.52
N LEU A 73 -4.03 2.60 -11.23
CA LEU A 73 -2.80 3.06 -10.59
C LEU A 73 -1.57 2.48 -11.27
N MET A 74 -1.55 1.15 -11.50
CA MET A 74 -0.41 0.49 -12.12
C MET A 74 -0.22 0.94 -13.57
N ASP A 75 -1.32 1.16 -14.33
CA ASP A 75 -1.27 1.69 -15.69
C ASP A 75 -0.63 3.08 -15.74
N LEU A 76 -1.03 3.99 -14.86
CA LEU A 76 -0.45 5.34 -14.76
C LEU A 76 1.05 5.29 -14.43
N VAL A 77 1.49 4.36 -13.59
CA VAL A 77 2.91 4.22 -13.25
C VAL A 77 3.71 3.68 -14.43
N ILE A 78 3.18 2.69 -15.14
CA ILE A 78 3.83 2.16 -16.36
C ILE A 78 3.88 3.21 -17.47
N GLU A 79 2.78 3.96 -17.68
CA GLU A 79 2.76 5.04 -18.68
C GLU A 79 3.82 6.10 -18.38
N LYS A 80 3.99 6.48 -17.10
CA LYS A 80 4.89 7.53 -16.69
C LYS A 80 6.36 7.11 -16.60
N TYR A 81 6.62 5.90 -16.10
CA TYR A 81 7.98 5.46 -15.74
C TYR A 81 8.44 4.19 -16.45
N GLY A 82 7.56 3.53 -17.19
CA GLY A 82 7.88 2.34 -17.99
C GLY A 82 8.08 1.04 -17.20
N LYS A 83 8.05 1.10 -15.86
CA LYS A 83 8.31 -0.06 -14.98
C LYS A 83 7.74 0.11 -13.57
N ILE A 84 7.64 -1.02 -12.88
CA ILE A 84 7.37 -1.09 -11.42
C ILE A 84 8.40 -2.06 -10.84
N ASP A 85 9.32 -1.56 -10.02
CA ASP A 85 10.34 -2.40 -9.36
C ASP A 85 9.89 -2.89 -7.99
N ILE A 86 9.13 -2.06 -7.25
CA ILE A 86 8.73 -2.35 -5.87
C ILE A 86 7.26 -1.94 -5.66
N LEU A 87 6.51 -2.84 -5.03
CA LEU A 87 5.19 -2.52 -4.47
C LEU A 87 5.23 -2.72 -2.96
N VAL A 88 4.90 -1.68 -2.19
CA VAL A 88 4.68 -1.76 -0.75
C VAL A 88 3.18 -1.63 -0.47
N ASN A 89 2.53 -2.73 -0.15
CA ASN A 89 1.15 -2.78 0.30
C ASN A 89 1.10 -2.43 1.79
N ASN A 90 0.94 -1.15 2.08
CA ASN A 90 0.87 -0.63 3.44
C ASN A 90 -0.53 -0.10 3.79
N ALA A 91 -1.34 0.28 2.82
CA ALA A 91 -2.68 0.76 3.09
C ALA A 91 -3.51 -0.24 3.89
N GLY A 92 -4.17 0.26 4.91
CA GLY A 92 -5.06 -0.52 5.76
C GLY A 92 -5.82 0.38 6.72
N ILE A 93 -6.94 -0.12 7.19
CA ILE A 93 -7.82 0.57 8.13
C ILE A 93 -8.07 -0.31 9.34
N LEU A 94 -8.41 0.34 10.44
CA LEU A 94 -8.91 -0.28 11.67
C LEU A 94 -10.44 -0.20 11.71
N GLU A 95 -11.05 -1.03 12.51
CA GLU A 95 -12.42 -0.84 12.92
C GLU A 95 -12.57 0.41 13.79
N GLU A 96 -13.70 1.09 13.67
CA GLU A 96 -14.03 2.21 14.52
C GLU A 96 -14.41 1.73 15.93
N GLY A 97 -13.71 2.26 16.93
CA GLY A 97 -14.07 2.10 18.34
C GLY A 97 -13.74 0.74 18.96
N LEU A 98 -12.90 -0.11 18.36
CA LEU A 98 -12.55 -1.43 18.93
C LEU A 98 -13.78 -2.22 19.42
N LYS A 99 -14.80 -2.29 18.60
CA LYS A 99 -16.07 -2.97 18.93
C LYS A 99 -15.84 -4.45 19.26
N PRO A 100 -16.53 -5.02 20.27
CA PRO A 100 -16.59 -6.46 20.44
C PRO A 100 -17.31 -7.12 19.24
N ILE A 101 -17.01 -8.38 19.00
CA ILE A 101 -17.45 -9.10 17.77
C ILE A 101 -18.97 -9.13 17.59
N ASP A 102 -19.71 -9.19 18.70
CA ASP A 102 -21.18 -9.19 18.73
C ASP A 102 -21.83 -7.85 18.35
N ARG A 103 -21.03 -6.80 18.14
CA ARG A 103 -21.47 -5.46 17.73
C ARG A 103 -20.97 -5.03 16.35
N PHE A 104 -20.34 -5.93 15.61
CA PHE A 104 -19.97 -5.65 14.23
C PHE A 104 -21.21 -5.69 13.33
N SER A 105 -21.36 -4.69 12.47
CA SER A 105 -22.28 -4.76 11.35
C SER A 105 -21.61 -5.40 10.12
N ASP A 106 -22.40 -5.84 9.15
CA ASP A 106 -21.86 -6.34 7.88
C ASP A 106 -21.05 -5.26 7.15
N GLU A 107 -21.46 -3.98 7.26
CA GLU A 107 -20.74 -2.85 6.68
C GLU A 107 -19.36 -2.65 7.32
N ASP A 108 -19.24 -2.84 8.64
CA ASP A 108 -17.95 -2.79 9.34
C ASP A 108 -17.01 -3.89 8.82
N LEU A 109 -17.54 -5.12 8.66
CA LEU A 109 -16.80 -6.26 8.15
C LEU A 109 -16.39 -6.03 6.69
N ASP A 110 -17.32 -5.67 5.83
CA ASP A 110 -17.07 -5.43 4.41
C ASP A 110 -16.04 -4.35 4.19
N ARG A 111 -16.11 -3.24 4.92
CA ARG A 111 -15.16 -2.14 4.82
C ARG A 111 -13.72 -2.57 5.11
N ILE A 112 -13.52 -3.39 6.13
CA ILE A 112 -12.19 -3.88 6.51
C ILE A 112 -11.70 -4.93 5.51
N VAL A 113 -12.51 -5.89 5.14
CA VAL A 113 -12.17 -6.93 4.17
C VAL A 113 -11.89 -6.31 2.79
N GLU A 114 -12.74 -5.41 2.30
CA GLU A 114 -12.55 -4.77 1.00
C GLU A 114 -11.26 -3.95 0.94
N THR A 115 -10.87 -3.28 2.03
CA THR A 115 -9.65 -2.47 2.06
C THR A 115 -8.42 -3.32 2.34
N ASN A 116 -8.39 -4.03 3.48
CA ASN A 116 -7.17 -4.65 4.00
C ASN A 116 -6.80 -5.93 3.24
N GLU A 117 -7.80 -6.73 2.84
CA GLU A 117 -7.57 -8.01 2.17
C GLU A 117 -7.69 -7.87 0.66
N LYS A 118 -8.90 -7.63 0.15
CA LYS A 118 -9.17 -7.58 -1.30
C LYS A 118 -8.41 -6.44 -1.98
N GLY A 119 -8.30 -5.27 -1.34
CA GLY A 119 -7.53 -4.14 -1.84
C GLY A 119 -6.05 -4.47 -2.00
N THR A 120 -5.45 -5.09 -0.99
CA THR A 120 -4.07 -5.58 -1.04
C THR A 120 -3.88 -6.60 -2.16
N MET A 121 -4.76 -7.61 -2.26
CA MET A 121 -4.68 -8.64 -3.30
C MET A 121 -4.88 -8.06 -4.71
N ARG A 122 -5.77 -7.07 -4.89
CA ARG A 122 -5.96 -6.36 -6.16
C ARG A 122 -4.69 -5.61 -6.57
N CYS A 123 -4.05 -4.91 -5.63
CA CYS A 123 -2.77 -4.24 -5.88
C CYS A 123 -1.68 -5.24 -6.28
N MET A 124 -1.56 -6.36 -5.55
CA MET A 124 -0.60 -7.42 -5.87
C MET A 124 -0.82 -7.98 -7.28
N ARG A 125 -2.06 -8.35 -7.60
CA ARG A 125 -2.43 -8.88 -8.92
C ARG A 125 -2.11 -7.89 -10.02
N ALA A 126 -2.54 -6.64 -9.88
CA ALA A 126 -2.36 -5.60 -10.89
C ALA A 126 -0.86 -5.27 -11.10
N ALA A 127 -0.07 -5.24 -10.03
CA ALA A 127 1.36 -5.01 -10.11
C ALA A 127 2.09 -6.21 -10.73
N ALA A 128 1.79 -7.44 -10.28
CA ALA A 128 2.43 -8.66 -10.78
C ALA A 128 2.26 -8.84 -12.31
N GLN A 129 1.12 -8.41 -12.86
CA GLN A 129 0.88 -8.43 -14.31
C GLN A 129 1.79 -7.48 -15.11
N LYS A 130 2.46 -6.52 -14.45
CA LYS A 130 3.27 -5.47 -15.09
C LYS A 130 4.72 -5.45 -14.61
N MET A 131 5.00 -6.09 -13.50
CA MET A 131 6.35 -6.24 -12.95
C MET A 131 7.17 -7.20 -13.81
N GLN A 132 8.48 -6.98 -13.83
CA GLN A 132 9.45 -7.85 -14.49
C GLN A 132 10.24 -8.64 -13.45
N ALA A 133 10.97 -9.65 -13.90
CA ALA A 133 11.86 -10.43 -13.04
C ALA A 133 12.81 -9.53 -12.24
N GLY A 134 12.95 -9.80 -10.95
CA GLY A 134 13.73 -8.98 -10.01
C GLY A 134 12.93 -7.88 -9.31
N ALA A 135 11.63 -7.72 -9.62
CA ALA A 135 10.75 -6.86 -8.85
C ALA A 135 10.39 -7.49 -7.49
N SER A 136 9.93 -6.67 -6.55
CA SER A 136 9.60 -7.09 -5.19
C SER A 136 8.25 -6.55 -4.73
N ILE A 137 7.48 -7.41 -4.04
CA ILE A 137 6.24 -7.02 -3.37
C ILE A 137 6.43 -7.20 -1.86
N VAL A 138 6.17 -6.15 -1.10
CA VAL A 138 6.23 -6.14 0.37
C VAL A 138 4.82 -5.89 0.91
N ASN A 139 4.34 -6.81 1.74
CA ASN A 139 3.04 -6.68 2.40
C ASN A 139 3.22 -6.29 3.87
N VAL A 140 2.63 -5.17 4.28
CA VAL A 140 2.65 -4.71 5.67
C VAL A 140 1.50 -5.38 6.43
N ALA A 141 1.83 -6.45 7.13
CA ALA A 141 0.92 -7.15 8.04
C ALA A 141 0.84 -6.44 9.41
N SER A 142 0.60 -7.18 10.47
CA SER A 142 0.59 -6.69 11.85
C SER A 142 0.88 -7.83 12.81
N ILE A 143 1.47 -7.51 13.95
CA ILE A 143 1.55 -8.44 15.08
C ILE A 143 0.16 -8.92 15.52
N ALA A 144 -0.86 -8.07 15.33
CA ALA A 144 -2.25 -8.42 15.59
C ALA A 144 -2.69 -9.69 14.84
N GLY A 145 -2.33 -9.83 13.58
CA GLY A 145 -2.64 -11.00 12.76
C GLY A 145 -1.89 -12.29 13.17
N VAL A 146 -0.83 -12.16 13.97
CA VAL A 146 -0.04 -13.30 14.47
C VAL A 146 -0.45 -13.69 15.89
N LYS A 147 -0.74 -12.70 16.74
CA LYS A 147 -1.03 -12.89 18.18
C LYS A 147 -2.51 -12.81 18.55
N GLY A 148 -3.38 -12.43 17.61
CA GLY A 148 -4.80 -12.28 17.89
C GLY A 148 -5.12 -11.13 18.84
N CYS A 149 -4.31 -10.05 18.86
CA CYS A 149 -4.51 -8.90 19.73
C CYS A 149 -5.05 -7.70 18.98
N GLY A 150 -6.22 -7.20 19.35
CA GLY A 150 -6.90 -6.08 18.70
C GLY A 150 -8.35 -6.40 18.36
N GLY A 151 -8.96 -5.57 17.56
CA GLY A 151 -10.34 -5.80 17.11
C GLY A 151 -10.42 -6.98 16.13
N ALA A 152 -11.53 -7.71 16.20
CA ALA A 152 -11.66 -9.02 15.56
C ALA A 152 -11.50 -8.97 14.04
N ALA A 153 -12.12 -7.98 13.37
CA ALA A 153 -12.05 -7.87 11.92
C ALA A 153 -10.65 -7.43 11.45
N TYR A 154 -10.01 -6.52 12.18
CA TYR A 154 -8.64 -6.13 11.88
C TYR A 154 -7.66 -7.29 12.05
N VAL A 155 -7.76 -8.02 13.17
CA VAL A 155 -6.96 -9.23 13.43
C VAL A 155 -7.10 -10.22 12.29
N ALA A 156 -8.33 -10.56 11.91
CA ALA A 156 -8.61 -11.47 10.80
C ALA A 156 -7.99 -10.99 9.48
N SER A 157 -8.19 -9.70 9.15
CA SER A 157 -7.64 -9.13 7.92
C SER A 157 -6.11 -9.15 7.88
N LYS A 158 -5.45 -8.89 9.00
CA LYS A 158 -3.98 -8.93 9.07
C LYS A 158 -3.42 -10.35 9.13
N ALA A 159 -4.17 -11.32 9.68
CA ALA A 159 -3.84 -12.74 9.57
C ALA A 159 -3.91 -13.22 8.12
N ALA A 160 -4.92 -12.79 7.35
CA ALA A 160 -5.01 -13.06 5.93
C ALA A 160 -3.77 -12.56 5.18
N ILE A 161 -3.28 -11.35 5.49
CA ILE A 161 -2.08 -10.80 4.84
C ILE A 161 -0.80 -11.56 5.25
N VAL A 162 -0.70 -12.07 6.48
CA VAL A 162 0.41 -12.95 6.88
C VAL A 162 0.43 -14.23 6.03
N GLY A 163 -0.75 -14.78 5.69
CA GLY A 163 -0.89 -15.97 4.86
C GLY A 163 -0.72 -15.76 3.36
N VAL A 164 -0.69 -14.51 2.89
CA VAL A 164 -0.46 -14.24 1.46
C VAL A 164 1.02 -14.44 1.12
N PRO A 165 1.36 -15.23 0.09
CA PRO A 165 2.75 -15.48 -0.28
C PRO A 165 3.50 -14.18 -0.58
N ASN A 166 4.69 -14.04 -0.02
CA ASN A 166 5.62 -12.98 -0.38
C ASN A 166 6.30 -13.35 -1.70
N GLY A 167 6.00 -12.59 -2.75
CA GLY A 167 6.82 -12.56 -3.95
C GLY A 167 6.77 -13.78 -4.86
N PHE A 168 5.70 -13.93 -5.63
CA PHE A 168 5.75 -14.69 -6.87
C PHE A 168 5.36 -13.77 -8.03
N VAL A 169 6.36 -13.08 -8.59
CA VAL A 169 6.32 -12.66 -9.98
C VAL A 169 7.21 -13.65 -10.71
N THR A 170 6.58 -14.62 -11.37
CA THR A 170 7.26 -15.60 -12.24
C THR A 170 7.49 -15.02 -13.62
#